data_051757c096d5e501bb9849e91fc348de
#
_entry.id   051757c096d5e501bb9849e91fc348de
#
_cell.length_a   1.000
_cell.length_b   1.000
_cell.length_c   1.000
_cell.angle_alpha   90.00
_cell.angle_beta   90.00
_cell.angle_gamma   90.00
#
_symmetry.space_group_name_H-M   'P 1'
#
loop_
_entity.id
_entity.type
_entity.pdbx_description
1 polymer ?
#
loop_
_entity_poly.entity_id
_entity_poly.type
_entity_poly.pdbx_seq_one_letter_code
_entity_poly.pdbx_strand_id
1 'polypeptide(L)'
;MDNEKFGKFIQKLRKEKNMTQKQLGEKLNITDKAISKWERGLSFPDISMLNSIGETFDITVTELLNCEIGVKNEIDVEKAIQEAVEKITKSQEKKKNKLKKLKKVSSIISVIIFICCLIIQLVYLFVLKPRNYEYVLDILYYIINELIIISATLISILIIKKSKIKNIITYILFAILTIINLVFMFNTGLNNKCILSFSSNFSNGLVLKQNKETGLTTLYNNPKVFLFATPKEELPQTIEGSIKHQWITKDTCSLTYKDKNNITREFVVTYGSREGQSSYYHIASSFLGTWNQSELTEGPSKIYVDSKGITICEDDENILFEYDDCIQYGITTLVLYKNDIPKYVLTMNDDCIIDDETTLIKNGGTIALCEVSMQKTIVKQFKCATFKNDDDLKNYKLVNVQANDYVIQNGILYISYDGNEAVEVPGDFSNMEDSYTDYNYQISSEKTVFFYTSDNKRY
;
A
#
# COMPACT_ATOMS: atom_id res chain seq x y z
N MET A 1 -13.77 44.14 30.10
CA MET A 1 -13.59 43.56 31.46
C MET A 1 -12.82 42.27 31.30
N ASP A 2 -11.81 42.08 32.08
CA ASP A 2 -11.01 40.88 32.08
C ASP A 2 -11.70 39.81 32.91
N ASN A 3 -12.19 38.73 32.30
CA ASN A 3 -12.91 37.65 32.97
C ASN A 3 -12.01 36.97 34.00
N GLU A 4 -10.71 36.98 33.79
CA GLU A 4 -9.75 36.38 34.72
C GLU A 4 -9.58 37.27 35.96
N LYS A 5 -9.49 38.60 35.79
CA LYS A 5 -9.43 39.57 36.88
C LYS A 5 -10.69 39.51 37.74
N PHE A 6 -11.84 39.48 37.08
CA PHE A 6 -13.14 39.36 37.79
C PHE A 6 -13.27 38.03 38.53
N GLY A 7 -12.89 36.94 37.92
CA GLY A 7 -12.95 35.61 38.55
C GLY A 7 -12.08 35.51 39.80
N LYS A 8 -10.83 36.03 39.73
CA LYS A 8 -9.92 36.10 40.86
C LYS A 8 -10.50 37.01 41.99
N PHE A 9 -11.18 38.09 41.65
CA PHE A 9 -11.82 38.97 42.61
C PHE A 9 -12.99 38.29 43.33
N ILE A 10 -13.90 37.64 42.60
CA ILE A 10 -14.98 36.83 43.22
C ILE A 10 -14.41 35.74 44.12
N GLN A 11 -13.37 35.04 43.69
CA GLN A 11 -12.73 34.02 44.49
C GLN A 11 -12.16 34.58 45.80
N LYS A 12 -11.53 35.79 45.73
CA LYS A 12 -11.00 36.48 46.89
C LYS A 12 -12.13 36.83 47.89
N LEU A 13 -13.19 37.49 47.42
CA LEU A 13 -14.35 37.87 48.25
C LEU A 13 -15.01 36.66 48.91
N ARG A 14 -15.19 35.58 48.17
CA ARG A 14 -15.73 34.34 48.70
C ARG A 14 -14.88 33.76 49.81
N LYS A 15 -13.53 33.72 49.61
CA LYS A 15 -12.60 33.22 50.62
C LYS A 15 -12.57 34.10 51.88
N GLU A 16 -12.64 35.42 51.72
CA GLU A 16 -12.72 36.38 52.83
C GLU A 16 -13.98 36.17 53.69
N LYS A 17 -15.08 35.78 53.06
CA LYS A 17 -16.34 35.40 53.75
C LYS A 17 -16.37 33.94 54.21
N ASN A 18 -15.27 33.19 54.09
CA ASN A 18 -15.13 31.76 54.43
C ASN A 18 -16.19 30.85 53.80
N MET A 19 -16.61 31.15 52.56
CA MET A 19 -17.59 30.34 51.81
C MET A 19 -16.94 29.35 50.87
N THR A 20 -17.53 28.15 50.75
CA THR A 20 -17.23 27.23 49.63
C THR A 20 -17.93 27.70 48.35
N GLN A 21 -17.47 27.21 47.18
CA GLN A 21 -18.14 27.49 45.89
C GLN A 21 -19.60 27.02 45.90
N LYS A 22 -19.89 25.91 46.59
CA LYS A 22 -21.25 25.40 46.78
C LYS A 22 -22.11 26.34 47.58
N GLN A 23 -21.62 26.84 48.71
CA GLN A 23 -22.35 27.78 49.55
C GLN A 23 -22.62 29.12 48.86
N LEU A 24 -21.67 29.61 48.06
CA LEU A 24 -21.90 30.80 47.23
C LEU A 24 -22.93 30.55 46.14
N GLY A 25 -22.87 29.37 45.51
CA GLY A 25 -23.88 28.96 44.52
C GLY A 25 -25.29 28.88 45.11
N GLU A 26 -25.45 28.29 46.31
CA GLU A 26 -26.72 28.22 47.04
C GLU A 26 -27.27 29.62 47.35
N LYS A 27 -26.43 30.57 47.84
CA LYS A 27 -26.83 31.95 48.11
C LYS A 27 -27.29 32.72 46.89
N LEU A 28 -26.66 32.46 45.73
CA LEU A 28 -26.96 33.09 44.44
C LEU A 28 -28.00 32.32 43.63
N ASN A 29 -28.50 31.20 44.13
CA ASN A 29 -29.44 30.30 43.48
C ASN A 29 -28.93 29.78 42.12
N ILE A 30 -27.64 29.40 42.07
CA ILE A 30 -26.96 28.83 40.89
C ILE A 30 -26.11 27.62 41.31
N THR A 31 -25.56 26.92 40.30
CA THR A 31 -24.73 25.74 40.58
C THR A 31 -23.30 26.13 41.00
N ASP A 32 -22.66 25.29 41.80
CA ASP A 32 -21.23 25.39 42.17
C ASP A 32 -20.34 25.38 40.93
N LYS A 33 -20.74 24.65 39.85
CA LYS A 33 -20.06 24.63 38.57
C LYS A 33 -20.06 25.99 37.87
N ALA A 34 -21.12 26.78 38.04
CA ALA A 34 -21.17 28.14 37.49
C ALA A 34 -20.18 29.05 38.25
N ILE A 35 -20.16 28.99 39.56
CA ILE A 35 -19.19 29.71 40.42
C ILE A 35 -17.74 29.32 39.99
N SER A 36 -17.48 28.02 39.89
CA SER A 36 -16.16 27.53 39.44
C SER A 36 -15.74 28.06 38.06
N LYS A 37 -16.67 28.17 37.12
CA LYS A 37 -16.38 28.79 35.81
C LYS A 37 -16.07 30.28 35.91
N TRP A 38 -16.79 31.01 36.74
CA TRP A 38 -16.53 32.43 36.98
C TRP A 38 -15.15 32.65 37.61
N GLU A 39 -14.83 31.91 38.69
CA GLU A 39 -13.54 32.03 39.38
C GLU A 39 -12.34 31.69 38.51
N ARG A 40 -12.51 30.81 37.52
CA ARG A 40 -11.47 30.48 36.51
C ARG A 40 -11.46 31.40 35.31
N GLY A 41 -12.32 32.41 35.24
CA GLY A 41 -12.42 33.32 34.14
C GLY A 41 -13.04 32.72 32.86
N LEU A 42 -13.61 31.50 32.93
CA LEU A 42 -14.18 30.79 31.77
C LEU A 42 -15.58 31.33 31.38
N SER A 43 -16.26 31.98 32.28
CA SER A 43 -17.53 32.63 32.00
C SER A 43 -17.72 33.83 32.97
N PHE A 44 -18.66 34.71 32.59
CA PHE A 44 -19.07 35.86 33.42
C PHE A 44 -20.52 35.65 33.86
N PRO A 45 -20.92 36.16 35.08
CA PRO A 45 -22.31 36.13 35.51
C PRO A 45 -23.21 36.95 34.57
N ASP A 46 -24.49 36.61 34.56
CA ASP A 46 -25.50 37.44 33.90
C ASP A 46 -25.61 38.81 34.60
N ILE A 47 -25.93 39.84 33.81
CA ILE A 47 -26.05 41.22 34.34
C ILE A 47 -27.07 41.29 35.46
N SER A 48 -28.17 40.56 35.34
CA SER A 48 -29.20 40.47 36.35
C SER A 48 -28.70 39.95 37.70
N MET A 49 -27.60 39.26 37.74
CA MET A 49 -26.99 38.68 38.95
C MET A 49 -26.01 39.62 39.64
N LEU A 50 -25.54 40.69 38.97
CA LEU A 50 -24.53 41.58 39.57
C LEU A 50 -25.00 42.23 40.85
N ASN A 51 -26.28 42.60 40.94
CA ASN A 51 -26.86 43.15 42.19
C ASN A 51 -26.84 42.11 43.31
N SER A 52 -27.28 40.87 43.06
CA SER A 52 -27.30 39.81 44.05
C SER A 52 -25.90 39.41 44.52
N ILE A 53 -24.91 39.47 43.60
CA ILE A 53 -23.51 39.25 43.95
C ILE A 53 -23.00 40.39 44.84
N GLY A 54 -23.29 41.65 44.47
CA GLY A 54 -22.94 42.81 45.28
C GLY A 54 -23.51 42.74 46.70
N GLU A 55 -24.80 42.43 46.83
CA GLU A 55 -25.49 42.23 48.09
C GLU A 55 -24.86 41.07 48.92
N THR A 56 -24.52 39.97 48.28
CA THR A 56 -23.91 38.82 48.97
C THR A 56 -22.54 39.15 49.57
N PHE A 57 -21.78 40.01 48.91
CA PHE A 57 -20.45 40.41 49.37
C PHE A 57 -20.42 41.75 50.08
N ASP A 58 -21.54 42.45 50.16
CA ASP A 58 -21.66 43.77 50.80
C ASP A 58 -20.80 44.83 50.08
N ILE A 59 -20.82 44.82 48.78
CA ILE A 59 -20.13 45.74 47.88
C ILE A 59 -21.07 46.30 46.82
N THR A 60 -20.74 47.48 46.32
CA THR A 60 -21.51 48.05 45.19
C THR A 60 -21.20 47.33 43.88
N VAL A 61 -22.13 47.35 42.94
CA VAL A 61 -21.93 46.79 41.59
C VAL A 61 -20.71 47.44 40.89
N THR A 62 -20.43 48.71 41.19
CA THR A 62 -19.25 49.42 40.70
C THR A 62 -17.95 48.83 41.22
N GLU A 63 -17.86 48.57 42.47
CA GLU A 63 -16.69 47.93 43.09
C GLU A 63 -16.53 46.50 42.57
N LEU A 64 -17.62 45.79 42.38
CA LEU A 64 -17.65 44.45 41.80
C LEU A 64 -17.11 44.47 40.35
N LEU A 65 -17.54 45.41 39.52
CA LEU A 65 -17.13 45.53 38.11
C LEU A 65 -15.70 46.03 37.93
N ASN A 66 -15.26 46.92 38.85
CA ASN A 66 -13.87 47.42 38.86
C ASN A 66 -12.89 46.41 39.51
N CYS A 67 -13.40 45.41 40.18
CA CYS A 67 -12.61 44.46 41.00
C CYS A 67 -11.76 45.15 42.09
N GLU A 68 -12.29 46.22 42.69
CA GLU A 68 -11.64 47.05 43.75
C GLU A 68 -12.67 47.54 44.73
N ILE A 69 -12.37 47.46 46.04
CA ILE A 69 -13.22 47.94 47.15
C ILE A 69 -12.83 49.38 47.51
N GLY A 70 -13.80 50.26 47.70
CA GLY A 70 -13.60 51.62 48.24
C GLY A 70 -13.66 52.75 47.19
N VAL A 71 -14.13 52.50 45.97
CA VAL A 71 -14.32 53.59 44.95
C VAL A 71 -15.68 54.23 45.13
N LYS A 72 -15.72 55.34 45.85
CA LYS A 72 -16.89 56.25 45.96
C LYS A 72 -16.92 57.22 44.81
N ASN A 73 -17.69 56.96 43.75
CA ASN A 73 -18.18 57.97 42.80
C ASN A 73 -19.45 57.51 42.13
N GLU A 74 -20.61 58.10 42.52
CA GLU A 74 -21.93 57.82 42.00
C GLU A 74 -22.13 58.17 40.53
N ILE A 75 -21.24 58.92 39.89
CA ILE A 75 -21.35 59.39 38.50
C ILE A 75 -20.80 58.36 37.49
N ASP A 76 -19.99 57.41 37.92
CA ASP A 76 -19.37 56.42 37.04
C ASP A 76 -20.08 55.09 36.92
N VAL A 77 -21.10 54.86 37.73
CA VAL A 77 -21.86 53.57 37.80
C VAL A 77 -22.58 53.26 36.50
N GLU A 78 -23.30 54.27 36.03
CA GLU A 78 -24.15 54.13 34.82
C GLU A 78 -23.28 53.93 33.57
N LYS A 79 -22.17 54.62 33.49
CA LYS A 79 -21.19 54.50 32.40
C LYS A 79 -20.42 53.15 32.42
N ALA A 80 -20.03 52.69 33.62
CA ALA A 80 -19.37 51.41 33.80
C ALA A 80 -20.31 50.23 33.47
N ILE A 81 -21.58 50.33 33.83
CA ILE A 81 -22.62 49.37 33.50
C ILE A 81 -22.84 49.35 31.98
N GLN A 82 -22.98 50.50 31.33
CA GLN A 82 -23.11 50.59 29.86
C GLN A 82 -21.92 50.01 29.14
N GLU A 83 -20.69 50.29 29.54
CA GLU A 83 -19.48 49.70 28.94
C GLU A 83 -19.38 48.19 29.13
N ALA A 84 -19.78 47.68 30.32
CA ALA A 84 -19.80 46.24 30.58
C ALA A 84 -20.87 45.54 29.72
N VAL A 85 -22.07 46.10 29.59
CA VAL A 85 -23.17 45.60 28.76
C VAL A 85 -22.73 45.58 27.28
N GLU A 86 -22.09 46.64 26.82
CA GLU A 86 -21.60 46.73 25.43
C GLU A 86 -20.52 45.71 25.15
N LYS A 87 -19.56 45.50 26.05
CA LYS A 87 -18.51 44.48 25.91
C LYS A 87 -19.07 43.04 25.86
N ILE A 88 -20.05 42.76 26.75
CA ILE A 88 -20.71 41.44 26.79
C ILE A 88 -21.53 41.22 25.51
N THR A 89 -22.30 42.21 25.07
CA THR A 89 -23.08 42.13 23.85
C THR A 89 -22.19 41.90 22.62
N LYS A 90 -21.11 42.66 22.47
CA LYS A 90 -20.11 42.48 21.41
C LYS A 90 -19.45 41.10 21.43
N SER A 91 -19.17 40.57 22.65
CA SER A 91 -18.60 39.20 22.80
C SER A 91 -19.60 38.13 22.37
N GLN A 92 -20.87 38.25 22.76
CA GLN A 92 -21.93 37.32 22.35
C GLN A 92 -22.19 37.40 20.85
N GLU A 93 -22.19 38.61 20.26
CA GLU A 93 -22.32 38.77 18.80
C GLU A 93 -21.16 38.14 18.05
N LYS A 94 -19.90 38.33 18.51
CA LYS A 94 -18.73 37.67 17.93
C LYS A 94 -18.85 36.14 17.96
N LYS A 95 -19.29 35.55 19.10
CA LYS A 95 -19.54 34.10 19.21
C LYS A 95 -20.64 33.65 18.26
N LYS A 96 -21.76 34.39 18.16
CA LYS A 96 -22.89 34.09 17.27
C LYS A 96 -22.48 34.18 15.80
N ASN A 97 -21.66 35.18 15.44
CA ASN A 97 -21.16 35.33 14.08
C ASN A 97 -20.13 34.26 13.69
N LYS A 98 -19.24 33.87 14.65
CA LYS A 98 -18.32 32.73 14.46
C LYS A 98 -19.09 31.42 14.23
N LEU A 99 -20.14 31.18 15.04
CA LEU A 99 -20.98 29.99 14.90
C LEU A 99 -21.76 29.96 13.56
N LYS A 100 -22.29 31.14 13.12
CA LYS A 100 -22.92 31.24 11.80
C LYS A 100 -21.92 30.96 10.66
N LYS A 101 -20.69 31.48 10.76
CA LYS A 101 -19.64 31.23 9.76
C LYS A 101 -19.27 29.75 9.71
N LEU A 102 -19.10 29.09 10.89
CA LEU A 102 -18.82 27.66 10.97
C LEU A 102 -19.96 26.83 10.36
N LYS A 103 -21.22 27.14 10.65
CA LYS A 103 -22.38 26.45 10.05
C LYS A 103 -22.39 26.60 8.52
N LYS A 104 -22.10 27.80 8.00
CA LYS A 104 -22.04 28.04 6.55
C LYS A 104 -20.92 27.22 5.89
N VAL A 105 -19.72 27.20 6.48
CA VAL A 105 -18.57 26.41 5.98
C VAL A 105 -18.89 24.92 6.03
N SER A 106 -19.41 24.41 7.14
CA SER A 106 -19.81 23.01 7.28
C SER A 106 -20.88 22.62 6.24
N SER A 107 -21.84 23.49 5.98
CA SER A 107 -22.88 23.25 4.95
C SER A 107 -22.27 23.14 3.54
N ILE A 108 -21.33 24.02 3.19
CA ILE A 108 -20.67 23.99 1.88
C ILE A 108 -19.85 22.70 1.75
N ILE A 109 -19.10 22.33 2.78
CA ILE A 109 -18.31 21.08 2.78
C ILE A 109 -19.23 19.86 2.62
N SER A 110 -20.35 19.82 3.34
CA SER A 110 -21.33 18.71 3.23
C SER A 110 -21.90 18.59 1.83
N VAL A 111 -22.20 19.72 1.17
CA VAL A 111 -22.71 19.72 -0.22
C VAL A 111 -21.63 19.17 -1.17
N ILE A 112 -20.38 19.59 -1.01
CA ILE A 112 -19.29 19.11 -1.86
C ILE A 112 -19.10 17.60 -1.68
N ILE A 113 -19.03 17.10 -0.44
CA ILE A 113 -18.89 15.67 -0.13
C ILE A 113 -20.06 14.89 -0.75
N PHE A 114 -21.30 15.36 -0.55
CA PHE A 114 -22.49 14.74 -1.12
C PHE A 114 -22.39 14.58 -2.63
N ILE A 115 -22.07 15.67 -3.35
CA ILE A 115 -21.98 15.68 -4.80
C ILE A 115 -20.85 14.76 -5.28
N CYS A 116 -19.65 14.84 -4.67
CA CYS A 116 -18.53 14.00 -5.06
C CYS A 116 -18.82 12.50 -4.84
N CYS A 117 -19.34 12.13 -3.67
CA CYS A 117 -19.68 10.74 -3.38
C CYS A 117 -20.81 10.23 -4.28
N LEU A 118 -21.81 11.06 -4.55
CA LEU A 118 -22.91 10.71 -5.45
C LEU A 118 -22.40 10.48 -6.88
N ILE A 119 -21.52 11.34 -7.39
CA ILE A 119 -20.92 11.16 -8.72
C ILE A 119 -20.14 9.85 -8.78
N ILE A 120 -19.30 9.56 -7.76
CA ILE A 120 -18.53 8.31 -7.70
C ILE A 120 -19.47 7.09 -7.77
N GLN A 121 -20.55 7.08 -7.00
CA GLN A 121 -21.52 5.97 -7.01
C GLN A 121 -22.30 5.85 -8.31
N LEU A 122 -22.71 6.97 -8.91
CA LEU A 122 -23.38 6.94 -10.21
C LEU A 122 -22.46 6.45 -11.32
N VAL A 123 -21.22 6.93 -11.36
CA VAL A 123 -20.19 6.44 -12.31
C VAL A 123 -19.94 4.96 -12.08
N TYR A 124 -19.82 4.51 -10.81
CA TYR A 124 -19.67 3.09 -10.52
C TYR A 124 -20.83 2.27 -11.05
N LEU A 125 -22.08 2.64 -10.71
CA LEU A 125 -23.26 1.84 -11.05
C LEU A 125 -23.56 1.81 -12.55
N PHE A 126 -23.45 2.95 -13.23
CA PHE A 126 -23.86 3.08 -14.63
C PHE A 126 -22.75 2.91 -15.66
N VAL A 127 -21.49 3.13 -15.26
CA VAL A 127 -20.36 3.09 -16.20
C VAL A 127 -19.40 1.95 -15.91
N LEU A 128 -19.00 1.79 -14.64
CA LEU A 128 -17.93 0.85 -14.28
C LEU A 128 -18.46 -0.57 -14.05
N LYS A 129 -19.51 -0.74 -13.27
CA LYS A 129 -20.11 -2.05 -12.97
C LYS A 129 -20.55 -2.82 -14.23
N PRO A 130 -21.21 -2.21 -15.25
CA PRO A 130 -21.53 -2.91 -16.49
C PRO A 130 -20.29 -3.34 -17.29
N ARG A 131 -19.11 -2.74 -17.03
CA ARG A 131 -17.82 -3.11 -17.61
C ARG A 131 -17.01 -4.05 -16.72
N ASN A 132 -17.65 -4.70 -15.76
CA ASN A 132 -17.08 -5.65 -14.82
C ASN A 132 -15.99 -5.05 -13.90
N TYR A 133 -16.05 -3.74 -13.63
CA TYR A 133 -15.22 -3.13 -12.60
C TYR A 133 -15.86 -3.30 -11.22
N GLU A 134 -15.04 -3.61 -10.25
CA GLU A 134 -15.41 -3.70 -8.85
C GLU A 134 -14.57 -2.76 -7.99
N TYR A 135 -15.09 -2.38 -6.83
CA TYR A 135 -14.27 -1.72 -5.82
C TYR A 135 -13.12 -2.64 -5.39
N VAL A 136 -11.91 -2.13 -5.30
CA VAL A 136 -10.75 -2.89 -4.79
C VAL A 136 -11.05 -3.43 -3.39
N LEU A 137 -11.57 -2.60 -2.50
CA LEU A 137 -12.08 -3.00 -1.20
C LEU A 137 -13.60 -2.92 -1.21
N ASP A 138 -14.30 -4.04 -1.05
CA ASP A 138 -15.77 -4.10 -1.11
C ASP A 138 -16.43 -3.18 -0.09
N ILE A 139 -15.79 -2.98 1.06
CA ILE A 139 -16.27 -2.07 2.11
C ILE A 139 -16.36 -0.61 1.65
N LEU A 140 -15.56 -0.18 0.65
CA LEU A 140 -15.58 1.21 0.16
C LEU A 140 -16.93 1.59 -0.43
N TYR A 141 -17.62 0.65 -1.08
CA TYR A 141 -18.98 0.88 -1.57
C TYR A 141 -19.90 1.36 -0.44
N TYR A 142 -19.86 0.70 0.70
CA TYR A 142 -20.69 1.01 1.86
C TYR A 142 -20.23 2.27 2.60
N ILE A 143 -18.93 2.52 2.68
CA ILE A 143 -18.38 3.76 3.27
C ILE A 143 -18.84 4.98 2.46
N ILE A 144 -18.76 4.90 1.14
CA ILE A 144 -19.22 6.01 0.27
C ILE A 144 -20.72 6.22 0.40
N ASN A 145 -21.53 5.16 0.47
CA ASN A 145 -22.97 5.27 0.72
C ASN A 145 -23.25 5.94 2.08
N GLU A 146 -22.51 5.57 3.13
CA GLU A 146 -22.64 6.18 4.45
C GLU A 146 -22.30 7.67 4.43
N LEU A 147 -21.26 8.06 3.71
CA LEU A 147 -20.89 9.47 3.51
C LEU A 147 -22.00 10.25 2.77
N ILE A 148 -22.69 9.63 1.80
CA ILE A 148 -23.84 10.22 1.12
C ILE A 148 -24.99 10.44 2.14
N ILE A 149 -25.31 9.44 2.94
CA ILE A 149 -26.39 9.49 3.95
C ILE A 149 -26.07 10.57 4.99
N ILE A 150 -24.87 10.61 5.55
CA ILE A 150 -24.43 11.59 6.55
C ILE A 150 -24.48 13.01 5.97
N SER A 151 -23.92 13.22 4.79
CA SER A 151 -23.86 14.54 4.16
C SER A 151 -25.26 15.05 3.79
N ALA A 152 -26.15 14.20 3.26
CA ALA A 152 -27.53 14.54 2.98
C ALA A 152 -28.28 14.96 4.26
N THR A 153 -28.05 14.25 5.37
CA THR A 153 -28.66 14.56 6.67
C THR A 153 -28.17 15.91 7.18
N LEU A 154 -26.87 16.19 7.12
CA LEU A 154 -26.29 17.47 7.51
C LEU A 154 -26.80 18.62 6.66
N ILE A 155 -26.92 18.44 5.34
CA ILE A 155 -27.55 19.42 4.43
C ILE A 155 -28.98 19.70 4.86
N SER A 156 -29.76 18.64 5.13
CA SER A 156 -31.16 18.78 5.57
C SER A 156 -31.26 19.57 6.88
N ILE A 157 -30.40 19.34 7.85
CA ILE A 157 -30.42 20.00 9.17
C ILE A 157 -29.92 21.44 9.10
N LEU A 158 -28.85 21.68 8.34
CA LEU A 158 -28.13 22.97 8.31
C LEU A 158 -28.80 23.98 7.35
N ILE A 159 -29.33 23.53 6.21
CA ILE A 159 -29.87 24.39 5.14
C ILE A 159 -31.37 24.55 5.27
N ILE A 160 -32.11 23.48 5.52
CA ILE A 160 -33.54 23.48 5.50
C ILE A 160 -34.09 23.82 6.89
N LYS A 161 -34.71 25.01 7.04
CA LYS A 161 -35.45 25.37 8.26
C LYS A 161 -36.68 24.49 8.39
N LYS A 162 -36.61 23.45 9.22
CA LYS A 162 -37.72 22.53 9.49
C LYS A 162 -38.32 22.74 10.89
N SER A 163 -39.57 22.38 11.07
CA SER A 163 -40.17 22.26 12.39
C SER A 163 -39.51 21.13 13.17
N LYS A 164 -39.63 21.12 14.51
CA LYS A 164 -39.07 20.07 15.38
C LYS A 164 -39.50 18.66 14.92
N ILE A 165 -40.74 18.48 14.53
CA ILE A 165 -41.30 17.20 14.05
C ILE A 165 -40.58 16.74 12.78
N LYS A 166 -40.38 17.63 11.79
CA LYS A 166 -39.69 17.29 10.54
C LYS A 166 -38.22 16.91 10.78
N ASN A 167 -37.58 17.51 11.77
CA ASN A 167 -36.20 17.12 12.14
C ASN A 167 -36.18 15.72 12.77
N ILE A 168 -37.14 15.38 13.62
CA ILE A 168 -37.23 14.03 14.21
C ILE A 168 -37.44 12.98 13.10
N ILE A 169 -38.33 13.23 12.15
CA ILE A 169 -38.56 12.34 11.00
C ILE A 169 -37.25 12.16 10.20
N THR A 170 -36.50 13.26 9.97
CA THR A 170 -35.20 13.19 9.28
C THR A 170 -34.19 12.32 10.03
N TYR A 171 -34.11 12.41 11.36
CA TYR A 171 -33.23 11.56 12.16
C TYR A 171 -33.63 10.08 12.13
N ILE A 172 -34.93 9.80 12.20
CA ILE A 172 -35.45 8.43 12.10
C ILE A 172 -35.10 7.82 10.72
N LEU A 173 -35.37 8.58 9.64
CA LEU A 173 -35.04 8.13 8.28
C LEU A 173 -33.55 7.88 8.10
N PHE A 174 -32.70 8.78 8.63
CA PHE A 174 -31.26 8.60 8.63
C PHE A 174 -30.84 7.32 9.37
N ALA A 175 -31.37 7.12 10.58
CA ALA A 175 -31.05 5.92 11.36
C ALA A 175 -31.45 4.63 10.63
N ILE A 176 -32.60 4.61 9.97
CA ILE A 176 -33.05 3.44 9.18
C ILE A 176 -32.08 3.20 8.01
N LEU A 177 -31.75 4.23 7.24
CA LEU A 177 -30.84 4.08 6.09
C LEU A 177 -29.45 3.64 6.49
N THR A 178 -28.90 4.19 7.59
CA THR A 178 -27.62 3.77 8.17
C THR A 178 -27.67 2.31 8.61
N ILE A 179 -28.74 1.88 9.32
CA ILE A 179 -28.89 0.49 9.75
C ILE A 179 -28.93 -0.45 8.53
N ILE A 180 -29.71 -0.11 7.51
CA ILE A 180 -29.79 -0.91 6.27
C ILE A 180 -28.40 -1.00 5.61
N ASN A 181 -27.69 0.12 5.47
CA ASN A 181 -26.35 0.14 4.88
C ASN A 181 -25.35 -0.71 5.68
N LEU A 182 -25.39 -0.64 7.01
CA LEU A 182 -24.55 -1.46 7.90
C LEU A 182 -24.87 -2.95 7.79
N VAL A 183 -26.17 -3.33 7.76
CA VAL A 183 -26.57 -4.74 7.58
C VAL A 183 -26.03 -5.30 6.27
N PHE A 184 -26.16 -4.56 5.16
CA PHE A 184 -25.59 -4.99 3.89
C PHE A 184 -24.06 -5.04 3.92
N MET A 185 -23.39 -4.06 4.57
CA MET A 185 -21.94 -4.05 4.75
C MET A 185 -21.46 -5.32 5.47
N PHE A 186 -22.11 -5.72 6.57
CA PHE A 186 -21.74 -6.92 7.32
C PHE A 186 -22.04 -8.20 6.56
N ASN A 187 -23.13 -8.27 5.81
CA ASN A 187 -23.54 -9.48 5.10
C ASN A 187 -22.81 -9.69 3.77
N THR A 188 -22.40 -8.62 3.07
CA THR A 188 -21.80 -8.73 1.74
C THR A 188 -20.44 -8.04 1.62
N GLY A 189 -20.27 -6.89 2.27
CA GLY A 189 -19.03 -6.10 2.14
C GLY A 189 -17.82 -6.69 2.87
N LEU A 190 -18.04 -7.63 3.79
CA LEU A 190 -16.97 -8.28 4.57
C LEU A 190 -16.79 -9.77 4.23
N ASN A 191 -17.48 -10.28 3.22
CA ASN A 191 -17.40 -11.70 2.82
C ASN A 191 -16.04 -12.03 2.19
N ASN A 192 -15.40 -11.07 1.57
CA ASN A 192 -14.11 -11.25 0.95
C ASN A 192 -12.99 -10.71 1.85
N LYS A 193 -11.91 -11.47 1.94
CA LYS A 193 -10.61 -10.99 2.43
C LYS A 193 -9.86 -10.40 1.24
N CYS A 194 -9.59 -9.09 1.28
CA CYS A 194 -8.83 -8.43 0.25
C CYS A 194 -7.36 -8.34 0.66
N ILE A 195 -6.48 -8.70 -0.26
CA ILE A 195 -5.04 -8.46 -0.16
C ILE A 195 -4.70 -7.40 -1.21
N LEU A 196 -4.17 -6.29 -0.75
CA LEU A 196 -3.70 -5.18 -1.57
C LEU A 196 -2.22 -4.94 -1.27
N SER A 197 -1.40 -5.00 -2.31
CA SER A 197 0.04 -4.78 -2.21
C SER A 197 0.55 -4.05 -3.44
N PHE A 198 1.56 -3.22 -3.27
CA PHE A 198 2.15 -2.46 -4.37
C PHE A 198 3.61 -2.81 -4.54
N SER A 199 4.08 -2.76 -5.80
CA SER A 199 5.51 -2.84 -6.11
C SER A 199 6.27 -1.68 -5.47
N SER A 200 7.59 -1.83 -5.32
CA SER A 200 8.46 -0.85 -4.65
C SER A 200 8.37 0.57 -5.22
N ASN A 201 8.06 0.71 -6.50
CA ASN A 201 7.90 1.98 -7.21
C ASN A 201 6.43 2.39 -7.41
N PHE A 202 5.46 1.66 -6.83
CA PHE A 202 4.01 1.86 -6.99
C PHE A 202 3.48 1.80 -8.43
N SER A 203 4.26 1.27 -9.38
CA SER A 203 3.82 1.14 -10.78
C SER A 203 2.77 0.04 -10.95
N ASN A 204 2.85 -1.00 -10.13
CA ASN A 204 1.97 -2.16 -10.17
C ASN A 204 1.32 -2.42 -8.83
N GLY A 205 0.07 -2.85 -8.86
CA GLY A 205 -0.71 -3.18 -7.68
C GLY A 205 -1.31 -4.58 -7.78
N LEU A 206 -0.98 -5.43 -6.82
CA LEU A 206 -1.60 -6.72 -6.61
C LEU A 206 -2.92 -6.53 -5.88
N VAL A 207 -4.00 -7.03 -6.43
CA VAL A 207 -5.31 -7.11 -5.78
C VAL A 207 -5.79 -8.56 -5.84
N LEU A 208 -5.98 -9.16 -4.68
CA LEU A 208 -6.57 -10.48 -4.54
C LEU A 208 -7.80 -10.39 -3.63
N LYS A 209 -8.89 -11.01 -4.03
CA LYS A 209 -10.07 -11.19 -3.18
C LYS A 209 -10.30 -12.67 -2.92
N GLN A 210 -10.22 -13.07 -1.68
CA GLN A 210 -10.51 -14.42 -1.22
C GLN A 210 -11.89 -14.46 -0.56
N ASN A 211 -12.77 -15.28 -1.08
CA ASN A 211 -14.03 -15.58 -0.42
C ASN A 211 -13.75 -16.36 0.87
N LYS A 212 -14.26 -15.88 2.01
CA LYS A 212 -13.98 -16.48 3.33
C LYS A 212 -14.66 -17.82 3.55
N GLU A 213 -15.77 -18.09 2.85
CA GLU A 213 -16.55 -19.31 3.02
C GLU A 213 -16.02 -20.41 2.11
N THR A 214 -15.71 -20.08 0.85
CA THR A 214 -15.29 -21.07 -0.15
C THR A 214 -13.80 -21.23 -0.30
N GLY A 215 -13.00 -20.23 0.16
CA GLY A 215 -11.55 -20.18 -0.05
C GLY A 215 -11.15 -19.82 -1.49
N LEU A 216 -12.11 -19.65 -2.41
CA LEU A 216 -11.84 -19.22 -3.77
C LEU A 216 -11.19 -17.85 -3.77
N THR A 217 -10.13 -17.71 -4.56
CA THR A 217 -9.37 -16.47 -4.61
C THR A 217 -9.29 -15.99 -6.06
N THR A 218 -9.74 -14.76 -6.27
CA THR A 218 -9.71 -14.10 -7.58
C THR A 218 -8.59 -13.07 -7.62
N LEU A 219 -7.76 -13.15 -8.64
CA LEU A 219 -6.79 -12.12 -8.99
C LEU A 219 -7.47 -11.04 -9.84
N TYR A 220 -7.19 -9.80 -9.54
CA TYR A 220 -7.69 -8.63 -10.27
C TYR A 220 -6.57 -7.98 -11.08
N ASN A 221 -6.92 -7.35 -12.18
CA ASN A 221 -6.00 -6.51 -12.94
C ASN A 221 -5.49 -5.34 -12.10
N ASN A 222 -4.36 -4.75 -12.51
CA ASN A 222 -3.77 -3.59 -11.86
C ASN A 222 -4.83 -2.50 -11.58
N PRO A 223 -4.99 -2.07 -10.32
CA PRO A 223 -6.09 -1.20 -9.94
C PRO A 223 -6.00 0.17 -10.61
N LYS A 224 -7.09 0.61 -11.22
CA LYS A 224 -7.21 1.96 -11.76
C LYS A 224 -7.63 2.93 -10.65
N VAL A 225 -6.90 4.04 -10.52
CA VAL A 225 -7.17 5.08 -9.52
C VAL A 225 -7.22 4.53 -8.09
N PHE A 226 -6.59 3.37 -7.82
CA PHE A 226 -6.57 2.67 -6.52
C PHE A 226 -7.95 2.28 -5.95
N LEU A 227 -9.04 2.59 -6.65
CA LEU A 227 -10.41 2.34 -6.18
C LEU A 227 -11.09 1.17 -6.88
N PHE A 228 -10.77 0.95 -8.15
CA PHE A 228 -11.49 -0.01 -9.00
C PHE A 228 -10.51 -0.95 -9.71
N ALA A 229 -10.91 -2.20 -9.82
CA ALA A 229 -10.18 -3.21 -10.58
C ALA A 229 -11.18 -4.14 -11.27
N THR A 230 -10.72 -4.82 -12.34
CA THR A 230 -11.52 -5.87 -13.01
C THR A 230 -10.98 -7.23 -12.62
N PRO A 231 -11.84 -8.24 -12.34
CA PRO A 231 -11.38 -9.60 -12.16
C PRO A 231 -10.61 -10.08 -13.41
N LYS A 232 -9.50 -10.76 -13.18
CA LYS A 232 -8.63 -11.28 -14.24
C LYS A 232 -8.79 -12.80 -14.36
N GLU A 233 -8.52 -13.51 -13.29
CA GLU A 233 -8.54 -14.97 -13.24
C GLU A 233 -8.70 -15.46 -11.81
N GLU A 234 -9.17 -16.69 -11.65
CA GLU A 234 -9.22 -17.36 -10.35
C GLU A 234 -7.93 -18.18 -10.17
N LEU A 235 -7.41 -18.22 -8.95
CA LEU A 235 -6.29 -19.09 -8.63
C LEU A 235 -6.72 -20.56 -8.79
N PRO A 236 -5.82 -21.43 -9.31
CA PRO A 236 -6.17 -22.80 -9.66
C PRO A 236 -6.69 -23.66 -8.49
N GLN A 237 -6.27 -23.33 -7.26
CA GLN A 237 -6.65 -24.09 -6.06
C GLN A 237 -7.27 -23.15 -5.04
N THR A 238 -8.21 -23.70 -4.26
CA THR A 238 -8.73 -23.03 -3.07
C THR A 238 -7.64 -22.91 -2.01
N ILE A 239 -7.58 -21.75 -1.39
CA ILE A 239 -6.54 -21.41 -0.42
C ILE A 239 -7.05 -21.67 0.98
N GLU A 240 -6.26 -22.40 1.76
CA GLU A 240 -6.49 -22.57 3.18
C GLU A 240 -5.51 -21.71 4.00
N GLY A 241 -6.04 -20.88 4.86
CA GLY A 241 -5.23 -20.01 5.74
C GLY A 241 -4.74 -18.71 5.09
N SER A 242 -3.43 -18.47 5.18
CA SER A 242 -2.80 -17.23 4.74
C SER A 242 -2.11 -17.38 3.39
N ILE A 243 -2.11 -16.28 2.63
CA ILE A 243 -1.30 -16.12 1.41
C ILE A 243 -0.10 -15.26 1.78
N LYS A 244 1.09 -15.77 1.50
CA LYS A 244 2.29 -14.94 1.45
C LYS A 244 2.37 -14.31 0.06
N HIS A 245 2.57 -13.02 -0.01
CA HIS A 245 2.88 -12.31 -1.26
C HIS A 245 4.22 -11.61 -1.12
N GLN A 246 5.04 -11.72 -2.16
CA GLN A 246 6.37 -11.11 -2.17
C GLN A 246 6.70 -10.58 -3.56
N TRP A 247 6.97 -9.29 -3.66
CA TRP A 247 7.48 -8.70 -4.88
C TRP A 247 8.94 -9.13 -5.08
N ILE A 248 9.21 -9.83 -6.18
CA ILE A 248 10.54 -10.27 -6.57
C ILE A 248 11.21 -9.16 -7.38
N THR A 249 10.46 -8.59 -8.32
CA THR A 249 10.85 -7.41 -9.10
C THR A 249 9.75 -6.36 -9.01
N LYS A 250 9.90 -5.21 -9.69
CA LYS A 250 8.85 -4.19 -9.71
C LYS A 250 7.58 -4.63 -10.47
N ASP A 251 7.66 -5.68 -11.27
CA ASP A 251 6.59 -6.18 -12.14
C ASP A 251 6.28 -7.67 -11.98
N THR A 252 6.90 -8.32 -11.00
CA THR A 252 6.68 -9.75 -10.69
C THR A 252 6.42 -9.94 -9.21
N CYS A 253 5.29 -10.52 -8.86
CA CYS A 253 4.89 -10.83 -7.50
C CYS A 253 4.62 -12.34 -7.34
N SER A 254 5.33 -12.98 -6.42
CA SER A 254 5.16 -14.37 -5.99
C SER A 254 4.04 -14.46 -4.97
N LEU A 255 3.17 -15.46 -5.10
CA LEU A 255 2.07 -15.79 -4.21
C LEU A 255 2.25 -17.23 -3.74
N THR A 256 2.75 -17.40 -2.52
CA THR A 256 2.90 -18.71 -1.90
C THR A 256 1.73 -18.94 -0.95
N TYR A 257 1.08 -20.09 -1.07
CA TYR A 257 -0.06 -20.47 -0.22
C TYR A 257 -0.14 -21.97 -0.02
N LYS A 258 -0.98 -22.40 0.92
CA LYS A 258 -1.32 -23.80 1.11
C LYS A 258 -2.71 -24.08 0.56
N ASP A 259 -2.83 -25.18 -0.19
CA ASP A 259 -4.13 -25.68 -0.61
C ASP A 259 -4.83 -26.46 0.52
N LYS A 260 -6.07 -26.89 0.27
CA LYS A 260 -6.87 -27.69 1.23
C LYS A 260 -6.23 -29.01 1.67
N ASN A 261 -5.22 -29.49 0.95
CA ASN A 261 -4.45 -30.68 1.29
C ASN A 261 -3.16 -30.34 2.05
N ASN A 262 -3.00 -29.09 2.49
CA ASN A 262 -1.79 -28.56 3.14
C ASN A 262 -0.53 -28.62 2.27
N ILE A 263 -0.69 -28.73 0.93
CA ILE A 263 0.42 -28.71 -0.03
C ILE A 263 0.75 -27.26 -0.34
N THR A 264 2.05 -26.94 -0.30
CA THR A 264 2.53 -25.61 -0.71
C THR A 264 2.37 -25.45 -2.22
N ARG A 265 1.72 -24.37 -2.61
CA ARG A 265 1.50 -23.96 -4.00
C ARG A 265 2.13 -22.61 -4.24
N GLU A 266 2.49 -22.39 -5.49
CA GLU A 266 3.03 -21.12 -5.97
C GLU A 266 2.23 -20.64 -7.18
N PHE A 267 1.92 -19.36 -7.17
CA PHE A 267 1.32 -18.68 -8.31
C PHE A 267 2.04 -17.34 -8.51
N VAL A 268 2.40 -17.01 -9.72
CA VAL A 268 3.15 -15.78 -9.98
C VAL A 268 2.33 -14.82 -10.83
N VAL A 269 2.24 -13.58 -10.36
CA VAL A 269 1.60 -12.49 -11.08
C VAL A 269 2.66 -11.65 -11.75
N THR A 270 2.58 -11.53 -13.07
CA THR A 270 3.49 -10.72 -13.87
C THR A 270 2.74 -9.58 -14.56
N TYR A 271 3.36 -8.40 -14.58
CA TYR A 271 2.81 -7.17 -15.18
C TYR A 271 3.69 -6.63 -16.32
N GLY A 272 4.93 -7.09 -16.37
CA GLY A 272 5.95 -6.57 -17.27
C GLY A 272 6.03 -7.26 -18.62
N SER A 273 6.56 -6.53 -19.57
CA SER A 273 7.14 -7.03 -20.81
C SER A 273 8.58 -6.53 -20.90
N ARG A 274 9.40 -7.16 -21.74
CA ARG A 274 10.77 -6.73 -21.99
C ARG A 274 10.89 -6.27 -23.44
N GLU A 275 11.74 -5.28 -23.70
CA GLU A 275 12.02 -4.85 -25.06
C GLU A 275 12.56 -6.01 -25.88
N GLY A 276 12.21 -6.07 -27.17
CA GLY A 276 12.59 -7.13 -28.08
C GLY A 276 11.71 -8.39 -28.01
N GLN A 277 10.69 -8.43 -27.14
CA GLN A 277 9.81 -9.59 -27.03
C GLN A 277 8.70 -9.58 -28.07
N SER A 278 8.62 -10.66 -28.86
CA SER A 278 7.43 -11.02 -29.62
C SER A 278 6.44 -11.81 -28.74
N SER A 279 5.17 -11.82 -29.11
CA SER A 279 4.03 -12.24 -28.28
C SER A 279 4.01 -13.71 -27.82
N TYR A 280 4.96 -14.55 -28.21
CA TYR A 280 5.03 -15.95 -27.77
C TYR A 280 6.47 -16.46 -27.79
N TYR A 281 6.99 -16.79 -26.60
CA TYR A 281 8.31 -17.35 -26.56
C TYR A 281 8.56 -18.12 -25.26
N HIS A 282 9.39 -19.18 -25.34
CA HIS A 282 9.78 -19.95 -24.18
C HIS A 282 10.89 -19.22 -23.42
N ILE A 283 10.52 -18.63 -22.30
CA ILE A 283 11.44 -17.84 -21.46
C ILE A 283 12.67 -18.66 -21.01
N ALA A 284 12.53 -19.97 -20.84
CA ALA A 284 13.63 -20.83 -20.40
C ALA A 284 14.85 -20.71 -21.33
N SER A 285 14.63 -20.60 -22.65
CA SER A 285 15.72 -20.42 -23.63
C SER A 285 16.46 -19.11 -23.45
N SER A 286 15.81 -18.08 -22.92
CA SER A 286 16.46 -16.78 -22.72
C SER A 286 17.40 -16.75 -21.52
N PHE A 287 17.25 -17.70 -20.60
CA PHE A 287 18.14 -17.84 -19.46
C PHE A 287 19.38 -18.66 -19.79
N LEU A 288 19.52 -19.23 -20.98
CA LEU A 288 20.69 -20.05 -21.35
C LEU A 288 22.00 -19.38 -20.95
N GLY A 289 22.89 -20.16 -20.32
CA GLY A 289 24.20 -19.73 -19.88
C GLY A 289 24.43 -19.87 -18.36
N THR A 290 25.51 -19.29 -17.91
CA THR A 290 25.93 -19.31 -16.51
C THR A 290 25.62 -17.97 -15.85
N TRP A 291 25.00 -18.03 -14.69
CA TRP A 291 24.61 -16.86 -13.91
C TRP A 291 25.26 -16.92 -12.54
N ASN A 292 26.04 -15.91 -12.21
CA ASN A 292 26.71 -15.80 -10.92
C ASN A 292 25.95 -14.83 -10.01
N GLN A 293 25.86 -15.16 -8.73
CA GLN A 293 25.27 -14.31 -7.73
C GLN A 293 25.98 -12.94 -7.68
N SER A 294 25.21 -11.86 -7.65
CA SER A 294 25.76 -10.49 -7.63
C SER A 294 26.34 -10.08 -6.29
N GLU A 295 25.80 -10.64 -5.20
CA GLU A 295 26.22 -10.36 -3.83
C GLU A 295 26.42 -11.69 -3.10
N LEU A 296 27.53 -11.85 -2.40
CA LEU A 296 27.85 -13.07 -1.63
C LEU A 296 26.88 -13.15 -0.43
N THR A 297 25.87 -14.00 -0.53
CA THR A 297 24.94 -14.36 0.54
C THR A 297 24.81 -15.87 0.62
N GLU A 298 24.44 -16.41 1.78
CA GLU A 298 24.18 -17.85 1.96
C GLU A 298 23.16 -18.39 0.97
N GLY A 299 23.28 -19.66 0.57
CA GLY A 299 22.40 -20.40 -0.33
C GLY A 299 22.83 -20.28 -1.80
N PRO A 300 21.91 -20.38 -2.81
CA PRO A 300 22.25 -20.47 -4.22
C PRO A 300 23.27 -19.44 -4.69
N SER A 301 24.41 -19.89 -5.17
CA SER A 301 25.54 -19.06 -5.60
C SER A 301 25.67 -18.94 -7.11
N LYS A 302 25.23 -19.98 -7.85
CA LYS A 302 25.27 -20.05 -9.31
C LYS A 302 24.01 -20.70 -9.88
N ILE A 303 23.68 -20.34 -11.11
CA ILE A 303 22.62 -20.96 -11.90
C ILE A 303 23.22 -21.32 -13.26
N TYR A 304 23.07 -22.58 -13.66
CA TYR A 304 23.43 -23.03 -15.00
C TYR A 304 22.13 -23.35 -15.74
N VAL A 305 22.02 -22.86 -16.96
CA VAL A 305 20.90 -23.18 -17.84
C VAL A 305 21.47 -23.70 -19.16
N ASP A 306 21.18 -24.95 -19.45
CA ASP A 306 21.67 -25.66 -20.62
C ASP A 306 20.55 -26.48 -21.31
N SER A 307 20.91 -27.39 -22.20
CA SER A 307 19.94 -28.25 -22.93
C SER A 307 19.18 -29.23 -22.03
N LYS A 308 19.66 -29.54 -20.83
CA LYS A 308 19.01 -30.46 -19.90
C LYS A 308 18.01 -29.75 -18.99
N GLY A 309 18.20 -28.45 -18.75
CA GLY A 309 17.35 -27.72 -17.84
C GLY A 309 18.06 -26.62 -17.08
N ILE A 310 17.57 -26.34 -15.88
CA ILE A 310 18.07 -25.29 -14.98
C ILE A 310 18.69 -25.95 -13.75
N THR A 311 19.99 -25.76 -13.54
CA THR A 311 20.70 -26.25 -12.37
C THR A 311 20.94 -25.11 -11.39
N ILE A 312 20.45 -25.24 -10.18
CA ILE A 312 20.70 -24.32 -9.08
C ILE A 312 21.81 -24.93 -8.21
N CYS A 313 22.92 -24.18 -8.05
CA CYS A 313 24.03 -24.59 -7.21
C CYS A 313 23.91 -23.90 -5.85
N GLU A 314 23.69 -24.68 -4.81
CA GLU A 314 23.56 -24.23 -3.43
C GLU A 314 24.55 -25.00 -2.57
N ASP A 315 25.51 -24.29 -1.97
CA ASP A 315 26.62 -24.84 -1.18
C ASP A 315 27.33 -26.04 -1.88
N ASP A 316 27.13 -27.26 -1.38
CA ASP A 316 27.74 -28.49 -1.94
C ASP A 316 26.72 -29.30 -2.80
N GLU A 317 25.51 -28.83 -3.01
CA GLU A 317 24.47 -29.53 -3.78
C GLU A 317 24.12 -28.79 -5.08
N ASN A 318 23.99 -29.57 -6.16
CA ASN A 318 23.48 -29.09 -7.44
C ASN A 318 22.09 -29.69 -7.68
N ILE A 319 21.08 -28.86 -7.78
CA ILE A 319 19.70 -29.28 -8.00
C ILE A 319 19.32 -29.01 -9.45
N LEU A 320 19.17 -30.05 -10.25
CA LEU A 320 18.69 -29.96 -11.64
C LEU A 320 17.14 -29.95 -11.64
N PHE A 321 16.60 -28.99 -12.37
CA PHE A 321 15.21 -28.87 -12.78
C PHE A 321 15.13 -29.08 -14.28
N GLU A 322 14.55 -30.17 -14.72
CA GLU A 322 14.29 -30.42 -16.14
C GLU A 322 13.26 -29.39 -16.68
N TYR A 323 13.24 -29.14 -17.97
CA TYR A 323 12.30 -28.17 -18.53
C TYR A 323 10.84 -28.51 -18.26
N ASP A 324 10.50 -29.79 -18.15
CA ASP A 324 9.17 -30.27 -17.79
C ASP A 324 8.81 -29.98 -16.32
N ASP A 325 9.82 -29.75 -15.46
CA ASP A 325 9.66 -29.33 -14.07
C ASP A 325 9.49 -27.80 -13.94
N CYS A 326 9.47 -27.06 -15.06
CA CYS A 326 9.43 -25.60 -15.07
C CYS A 326 8.09 -25.10 -15.62
N ILE A 327 7.36 -24.31 -14.82
CA ILE A 327 6.11 -23.69 -15.25
C ILE A 327 6.36 -22.20 -15.53
N GLN A 328 6.03 -21.78 -16.76
CA GLN A 328 6.16 -20.38 -17.18
C GLN A 328 4.95 -19.55 -16.73
N TYR A 329 5.24 -18.38 -16.17
CA TYR A 329 4.27 -17.34 -15.84
C TYR A 329 4.57 -16.06 -16.62
N GLY A 330 3.62 -15.67 -17.47
CA GLY A 330 3.81 -14.55 -18.39
C GLY A 330 5.01 -14.76 -19.31
N ILE A 331 5.75 -13.70 -19.57
CA ILE A 331 6.92 -13.70 -20.47
C ILE A 331 8.23 -13.35 -19.73
N THR A 332 8.24 -13.41 -18.42
CA THR A 332 9.41 -13.01 -17.61
C THR A 332 9.80 -14.01 -16.54
N THR A 333 8.97 -15.01 -16.23
CA THR A 333 9.13 -15.77 -14.99
C THR A 333 8.91 -17.27 -15.17
N LEU A 334 9.73 -18.07 -14.51
CA LEU A 334 9.58 -19.52 -14.34
C LEU A 334 9.41 -19.85 -12.87
N VAL A 335 8.56 -20.84 -12.57
CA VAL A 335 8.54 -21.52 -11.28
C VAL A 335 9.13 -22.90 -11.46
N LEU A 336 10.15 -23.21 -10.65
CA LEU A 336 10.90 -24.47 -10.72
C LEU A 336 10.34 -25.44 -9.68
N TYR A 337 9.93 -26.62 -10.14
CA TYR A 337 9.33 -27.65 -9.31
C TYR A 337 10.29 -28.83 -9.10
N LYS A 338 10.22 -29.44 -7.93
CA LYS A 338 10.90 -30.72 -7.66
C LYS A 338 9.90 -31.66 -7.00
N ASN A 339 9.62 -32.79 -7.65
CA ASN A 339 8.60 -33.74 -7.20
C ASN A 339 7.24 -33.05 -6.95
N ASP A 340 6.77 -32.26 -7.91
CA ASP A 340 5.51 -31.48 -7.86
C ASP A 340 5.43 -30.41 -6.75
N ILE A 341 6.55 -30.14 -6.07
CA ILE A 341 6.64 -29.09 -5.05
C ILE A 341 7.41 -27.90 -5.63
N PRO A 342 6.83 -26.68 -5.62
CA PRO A 342 7.55 -25.49 -6.09
C PRO A 342 8.70 -25.18 -5.14
N LYS A 343 9.90 -24.95 -5.70
CA LYS A 343 11.12 -24.70 -4.95
C LYS A 343 11.63 -23.28 -5.15
N TYR A 344 11.66 -22.78 -6.39
CA TYR A 344 12.18 -21.47 -6.71
C TYR A 344 11.31 -20.77 -7.74
N VAL A 345 11.31 -19.44 -7.66
CA VAL A 345 10.81 -18.54 -8.70
C VAL A 345 12.01 -17.86 -9.31
N LEU A 346 12.21 -18.04 -10.61
CA LEU A 346 13.26 -17.42 -11.41
C LEU A 346 12.63 -16.40 -12.35
N THR A 347 13.08 -15.14 -12.32
CA THR A 347 12.49 -14.09 -13.13
C THR A 347 13.52 -13.13 -13.69
N MET A 348 13.24 -12.55 -14.85
CA MET A 348 14.02 -11.46 -15.44
C MET A 348 13.77 -10.18 -14.68
N ASN A 349 14.80 -9.42 -14.39
CA ASN A 349 14.67 -8.05 -13.92
C ASN A 349 14.31 -7.11 -15.09
N ASP A 350 14.00 -5.86 -14.75
CA ASP A 350 13.59 -4.83 -15.71
C ASP A 350 14.75 -4.27 -16.56
N ASP A 351 15.98 -4.60 -16.23
CA ASP A 351 17.17 -4.31 -17.03
C ASP A 351 17.40 -5.34 -18.16
N CYS A 352 16.62 -6.42 -18.19
CA CYS A 352 16.72 -7.41 -19.25
C CYS A 352 16.11 -6.89 -20.57
N ILE A 353 16.89 -6.93 -21.62
CA ILE A 353 16.46 -6.74 -23.00
C ILE A 353 16.66 -8.08 -23.71
N ILE A 354 15.63 -8.55 -24.39
CA ILE A 354 15.73 -9.77 -25.17
C ILE A 354 16.23 -9.42 -26.55
N ASP A 355 17.18 -10.20 -27.05
CA ASP A 355 17.66 -10.09 -28.41
C ASP A 355 16.68 -10.78 -29.36
N ASP A 356 16.21 -10.06 -30.38
CA ASP A 356 15.17 -10.55 -31.31
C ASP A 356 15.64 -11.72 -32.18
N GLU A 357 16.95 -11.83 -32.44
CA GLU A 357 17.52 -12.86 -33.29
C GLU A 357 17.82 -14.13 -32.52
N THR A 358 18.44 -13.97 -31.33
CA THR A 358 18.91 -15.10 -30.49
C THR A 358 17.92 -15.53 -29.42
N THR A 359 16.92 -14.69 -29.12
CA THR A 359 15.99 -14.85 -27.98
C THR A 359 16.65 -14.85 -26.61
N LEU A 360 17.95 -14.54 -26.52
CA LEU A 360 18.72 -14.50 -25.28
C LEU A 360 18.61 -13.12 -24.62
N ILE A 361 18.86 -13.08 -23.31
CA ILE A 361 19.02 -11.80 -22.59
C ILE A 361 20.31 -11.14 -23.03
N LYS A 362 20.24 -9.89 -23.52
CA LYS A 362 21.41 -9.11 -23.89
C LYS A 362 22.35 -8.90 -22.70
N ASN A 363 23.62 -8.72 -22.99
CA ASN A 363 24.65 -8.50 -21.97
C ASN A 363 24.28 -7.34 -21.03
N GLY A 364 24.47 -7.56 -19.73
CA GLY A 364 24.17 -6.58 -18.67
C GLY A 364 22.84 -6.79 -17.99
N GLY A 365 21.92 -7.58 -18.55
CA GLY A 365 20.67 -7.96 -17.89
C GLY A 365 20.92 -8.81 -16.65
N THR A 366 20.04 -8.67 -15.67
CA THR A 366 20.10 -9.44 -14.40
C THR A 366 18.84 -10.26 -14.21
N ILE A 367 18.96 -11.38 -13.48
CA ILE A 367 17.84 -12.24 -13.13
C ILE A 367 17.72 -12.35 -11.61
N ALA A 368 16.53 -12.57 -11.13
CA ALA A 368 16.25 -12.73 -9.71
C ALA A 368 15.76 -14.15 -9.43
N LEU A 369 16.30 -14.73 -8.36
CA LEU A 369 15.88 -16.02 -7.81
C LEU A 369 15.28 -15.81 -6.42
N CYS A 370 14.12 -16.38 -6.19
CA CYS A 370 13.43 -16.35 -4.89
C CYS A 370 13.03 -17.77 -4.49
N GLU A 371 13.42 -18.21 -3.30
CA GLU A 371 12.98 -19.48 -2.74
C GLU A 371 11.51 -19.43 -2.38
N VAL A 372 10.76 -20.49 -2.73
CA VAL A 372 9.35 -20.64 -2.38
C VAL A 372 9.21 -21.11 -0.94
N SER A 373 8.71 -20.25 -0.08
CA SER A 373 8.48 -20.53 1.33
C SER A 373 7.30 -19.69 1.84
N MET A 374 6.58 -20.20 2.85
CA MET A 374 5.54 -19.41 3.53
C MET A 374 6.11 -18.26 4.37
N GLN A 375 7.41 -18.29 4.66
CA GLN A 375 8.13 -17.18 5.29
C GLN A 375 8.72 -16.25 4.22
N LYS A 376 9.01 -15.00 4.59
CA LYS A 376 9.68 -14.07 3.70
C LYS A 376 11.10 -14.55 3.43
N THR A 377 11.45 -14.71 2.16
CA THR A 377 12.77 -15.15 1.70
C THR A 377 13.53 -13.98 1.07
N ILE A 378 14.85 -14.13 1.00
CA ILE A 378 15.71 -13.15 0.33
C ILE A 378 15.60 -13.37 -1.18
N VAL A 379 15.43 -12.29 -1.93
CA VAL A 379 15.49 -12.30 -3.39
C VAL A 379 16.95 -12.11 -3.79
N LYS A 380 17.53 -13.13 -4.42
CA LYS A 380 18.91 -13.11 -4.85
C LYS A 380 19.02 -12.64 -6.29
N GLN A 381 20.03 -11.82 -6.55
CA GLN A 381 20.29 -11.25 -7.87
C GLN A 381 21.46 -11.96 -8.53
N PHE A 382 21.30 -12.31 -9.80
CA PHE A 382 22.31 -12.99 -10.59
C PHE A 382 22.60 -12.20 -11.85
N LYS A 383 23.88 -12.20 -12.23
CA LYS A 383 24.37 -11.62 -13.48
C LYS A 383 24.88 -12.73 -14.38
N CYS A 384 24.57 -12.62 -15.65
CA CYS A 384 25.16 -13.51 -16.62
C CYS A 384 26.69 -13.37 -16.56
N ALA A 385 27.37 -14.49 -16.57
CA ALA A 385 28.85 -14.53 -16.61
C ALA A 385 29.42 -14.03 -17.95
N THR A 386 28.61 -13.41 -18.79
CA THR A 386 29.02 -12.85 -20.07
C THR A 386 29.62 -11.46 -19.94
N PHE A 387 30.52 -11.16 -20.85
CA PHE A 387 31.33 -9.94 -20.91
C PHE A 387 30.48 -8.68 -21.00
N LYS A 388 30.87 -7.66 -20.24
CA LYS A 388 30.11 -6.42 -20.10
C LYS A 388 30.26 -5.43 -21.26
N ASN A 389 31.40 -5.45 -21.98
CA ASN A 389 31.73 -4.47 -23.04
C ASN A 389 32.72 -5.03 -24.03
N ASP A 390 32.79 -4.44 -25.24
CA ASP A 390 33.85 -4.69 -26.23
C ASP A 390 35.27 -4.47 -25.66
N ASP A 391 35.43 -3.64 -24.62
CA ASP A 391 36.71 -3.41 -23.97
C ASP A 391 37.13 -4.58 -23.06
N ASP A 392 36.17 -5.28 -22.45
CA ASP A 392 36.43 -6.51 -21.72
C ASP A 392 36.81 -7.63 -22.69
N LEU A 393 36.23 -7.63 -23.91
CA LEU A 393 36.57 -8.56 -24.99
C LEU A 393 38.01 -8.40 -25.50
N LYS A 394 38.65 -7.24 -25.33
CA LYS A 394 40.07 -7.06 -25.68
C LYS A 394 41.04 -7.93 -24.84
N ASN A 395 40.58 -8.32 -23.66
CA ASN A 395 41.33 -9.21 -22.76
C ASN A 395 41.03 -10.70 -23.03
N TYR A 396 40.11 -11.00 -23.96
CA TYR A 396 39.74 -12.35 -24.32
C TYR A 396 39.99 -12.56 -25.81
N LYS A 397 40.59 -13.66 -26.14
CA LYS A 397 40.83 -14.05 -27.53
C LYS A 397 39.59 -14.77 -28.02
N LEU A 398 38.88 -14.18 -28.99
CA LEU A 398 37.90 -14.89 -29.81
C LEU A 398 38.68 -15.87 -30.68
N VAL A 399 38.42 -17.15 -30.51
CA VAL A 399 39.06 -18.19 -31.32
C VAL A 399 37.97 -18.90 -32.08
N ASN A 400 38.10 -18.88 -33.41
CA ASN A 400 37.30 -19.75 -34.25
C ASN A 400 37.87 -21.16 -34.11
N VAL A 401 37.09 -22.08 -33.54
CA VAL A 401 37.50 -23.47 -33.40
C VAL A 401 37.20 -24.17 -34.75
N GLN A 402 38.24 -24.68 -35.39
CA GLN A 402 38.05 -25.63 -36.46
C GLN A 402 37.91 -27.06 -35.90
N ALA A 403 37.32 -27.97 -36.64
CA ALA A 403 36.98 -29.33 -36.20
C ALA A 403 38.14 -30.13 -35.57
N ASN A 404 39.39 -29.72 -35.79
CA ASN A 404 40.58 -30.36 -35.24
C ASN A 404 41.05 -29.82 -33.87
N ASP A 405 40.42 -28.78 -33.37
CA ASP A 405 40.83 -28.07 -32.17
C ASP A 405 40.05 -28.48 -30.91
N TYR A 406 39.06 -29.38 -31.07
CA TYR A 406 38.28 -29.90 -29.96
C TYR A 406 38.10 -31.41 -30.02
N VAL A 407 37.88 -32.02 -28.86
CA VAL A 407 37.56 -33.43 -28.70
C VAL A 407 36.46 -33.62 -27.67
N ILE A 408 35.42 -34.39 -28.04
CA ILE A 408 34.41 -34.82 -27.06
C ILE A 408 34.76 -36.23 -26.60
N GLN A 409 35.07 -36.39 -25.33
CA GLN A 409 35.40 -37.67 -24.74
C GLN A 409 34.53 -37.97 -23.52
N ASN A 410 33.74 -39.03 -23.55
CA ASN A 410 32.81 -39.40 -22.50
C ASN A 410 31.79 -38.30 -22.15
N GLY A 411 31.32 -37.54 -23.15
CA GLY A 411 30.39 -36.43 -22.95
C GLY A 411 31.03 -35.17 -22.39
N ILE A 412 32.33 -35.12 -22.29
CA ILE A 412 33.13 -33.97 -21.85
C ILE A 412 33.76 -33.35 -23.07
N LEU A 413 33.63 -32.05 -23.25
CA LEU A 413 34.30 -31.31 -24.31
C LEU A 413 35.64 -30.78 -23.85
N TYR A 414 36.69 -31.11 -24.58
CA TYR A 414 38.03 -30.59 -24.39
C TYR A 414 38.40 -29.68 -25.55
N ILE A 415 38.92 -28.52 -25.27
CA ILE A 415 39.38 -27.57 -26.29
C ILE A 415 40.84 -27.29 -26.09
N SER A 416 41.60 -27.44 -27.16
CA SER A 416 42.97 -26.98 -27.21
C SER A 416 43.01 -25.62 -27.91
N TYR A 417 43.57 -24.66 -27.24
CA TYR A 417 43.65 -23.29 -27.74
C TYR A 417 45.13 -22.89 -27.80
N ASP A 418 45.53 -22.34 -28.93
CA ASP A 418 46.95 -21.98 -29.21
C ASP A 418 47.96 -23.14 -29.08
N GLY A 419 47.52 -24.40 -29.24
CA GLY A 419 48.45 -25.57 -29.14
C GLY A 419 48.87 -25.91 -27.74
N ASN A 420 48.23 -25.34 -26.72
CA ASN A 420 48.45 -25.65 -25.31
C ASN A 420 47.58 -26.82 -24.80
N GLU A 421 47.74 -27.21 -23.54
CA GLU A 421 46.90 -28.27 -22.93
C GLU A 421 45.41 -28.05 -23.15
N ALA A 422 44.69 -29.13 -23.43
CA ALA A 422 43.26 -29.09 -23.62
C ALA A 422 42.53 -28.67 -22.34
N VAL A 423 41.64 -27.72 -22.45
CA VAL A 423 40.82 -27.23 -21.34
C VAL A 423 39.47 -27.98 -21.37
N GLU A 424 39.14 -28.60 -20.25
CA GLU A 424 37.82 -29.21 -20.04
C GLU A 424 36.75 -28.13 -19.97
N VAL A 425 35.68 -28.30 -20.75
CA VAL A 425 34.55 -27.40 -20.76
C VAL A 425 33.44 -27.98 -19.90
N PRO A 426 33.01 -27.27 -18.85
CA PRO A 426 31.92 -27.74 -18.01
C PRO A 426 30.60 -27.87 -18.84
N GLY A 427 30.01 -29.04 -18.83
CA GLY A 427 28.74 -29.34 -19.50
C GLY A 427 28.66 -30.77 -19.98
N ASP A 428 27.48 -31.21 -20.37
CA ASP A 428 27.28 -32.52 -20.99
C ASP A 428 27.11 -32.34 -22.51
N PHE A 429 28.12 -32.73 -23.22
CA PHE A 429 28.23 -32.63 -24.67
C PHE A 429 27.98 -33.98 -25.38
N SER A 430 27.44 -34.96 -24.64
CA SER A 430 27.20 -36.33 -25.17
C SER A 430 26.27 -36.40 -26.38
N ASN A 431 25.44 -35.36 -26.57
CA ASN A 431 24.51 -35.27 -27.70
C ASN A 431 25.04 -34.42 -28.87
N MET A 432 26.27 -33.90 -28.79
CA MET A 432 26.88 -33.16 -29.90
C MET A 432 27.43 -34.19 -30.90
N GLU A 433 26.87 -34.15 -32.12
CA GLU A 433 27.41 -34.93 -33.21
C GLU A 433 28.70 -34.29 -33.75
N ASP A 434 29.71 -35.12 -34.07
CA ASP A 434 31.01 -34.70 -34.61
C ASP A 434 30.93 -33.94 -35.96
N SER A 435 29.72 -33.71 -36.47
CA SER A 435 29.46 -33.13 -37.80
C SER A 435 29.28 -31.62 -37.87
N TYR A 436 29.29 -30.93 -36.74
CA TYR A 436 29.19 -29.46 -36.73
C TYR A 436 30.56 -28.79 -36.76
N THR A 437 30.93 -28.25 -37.89
CA THR A 437 32.29 -27.80 -38.20
C THR A 437 32.61 -26.36 -37.82
N ASP A 438 31.65 -25.56 -37.35
CA ASP A 438 31.91 -24.15 -37.08
C ASP A 438 31.32 -23.72 -35.71
N TYR A 439 32.13 -23.80 -34.66
CA TYR A 439 31.80 -23.21 -33.36
C TYR A 439 32.74 -22.03 -33.07
N ASN A 440 32.15 -20.94 -32.64
CA ASN A 440 32.88 -19.85 -32.03
C ASN A 440 32.82 -20.00 -30.52
N TYR A 441 33.93 -19.88 -29.82
CA TYR A 441 33.97 -19.92 -28.37
C TYR A 441 34.75 -18.74 -27.78
N GLN A 442 34.34 -18.36 -26.57
CA GLN A 442 35.04 -17.34 -25.79
C GLN A 442 35.55 -17.96 -24.47
N ILE A 443 36.80 -17.74 -24.14
CA ILE A 443 37.41 -18.19 -22.89
C ILE A 443 37.50 -16.99 -21.94
N SER A 444 36.88 -17.08 -20.76
CA SER A 444 37.05 -16.08 -19.71
C SER A 444 38.40 -16.26 -18.97
N SER A 445 38.88 -15.22 -18.30
CA SER A 445 40.04 -15.30 -17.42
C SER A 445 39.88 -16.32 -16.28
N GLU A 446 38.66 -16.73 -15.97
CA GLU A 446 38.27 -17.77 -15.01
C GLU A 446 38.10 -19.16 -15.64
N LYS A 447 38.54 -19.35 -16.87
CA LYS A 447 38.44 -20.61 -17.64
C LYS A 447 36.99 -21.07 -17.94
N THR A 448 36.00 -20.16 -17.97
CA THR A 448 34.64 -20.45 -18.44
C THR A 448 34.61 -20.30 -19.97
N VAL A 449 34.14 -21.32 -20.68
CA VAL A 449 34.07 -21.35 -22.15
C VAL A 449 32.62 -21.30 -22.57
N PHE A 450 32.30 -20.43 -23.52
CA PHE A 450 30.98 -20.35 -24.14
C PHE A 450 31.05 -20.75 -25.60
N PHE A 451 30.13 -21.62 -26.01
CA PHE A 451 29.99 -22.03 -27.41
C PHE A 451 28.88 -21.24 -28.07
N TYR A 452 29.14 -20.87 -29.31
CA TYR A 452 28.16 -20.30 -30.21
C TYR A 452 28.14 -21.16 -31.48
N THR A 453 26.97 -21.58 -31.91
CA THR A 453 26.79 -22.17 -33.24
C THR A 453 26.91 -21.09 -34.32
N SER A 454 27.10 -21.50 -35.58
CA SER A 454 27.15 -20.60 -36.74
C SER A 454 25.91 -19.72 -36.91
N ASP A 455 24.79 -20.10 -36.28
CA ASP A 455 23.55 -19.35 -36.21
C ASP A 455 23.42 -18.53 -34.89
N ASN A 456 24.53 -18.27 -34.18
CA ASN A 456 24.62 -17.52 -32.96
C ASN A 456 23.79 -18.09 -31.74
N LYS A 457 23.44 -19.36 -31.80
CA LYS A 457 22.88 -20.03 -30.63
C LYS A 457 23.96 -20.33 -29.58
N ARG A 458 23.70 -19.95 -28.36
CA ARG A 458 24.59 -20.15 -27.19
C ARG A 458 24.32 -21.54 -26.60
N TYR A 459 25.36 -22.31 -26.39
CA TYR A 459 25.33 -23.61 -25.70
C TYR A 459 26.19 -23.56 -24.43
#